data_c1cf8d64931fe53681dbd885323be72a
#
_entry.id   c1cf8d64931fe53681dbd885323be72a
#
_cell.length_a   1.000
_cell.length_b   1.000
_cell.length_c   1.000
_cell.angle_alpha   90.00
_cell.angle_beta   90.00
_cell.angle_gamma   90.00
#
_symmetry.space_group_name_H-M   'P 1'
#
loop_
_entity.id
_entity.type
_entity.pdbx_description
1 polymer ?
#
loop_
_entity_poly.entity_id
_entity_poly.type
_entity_poly.pdbx_seq_one_letter_code
_entity_poly.pdbx_strand_id
1 'polypeptide(L)'
;MICSIVSQLYSQSAHRCQILEDLFDASNNGQRQPSVDELLKVLRGLIDNLNETFIVIDALDECEEAARRKSRQDTLRYLTKVLEWRLETLHVMITSRPVKDIEDNIQPFLDYDQKIRIQSALVEEDIRLHIRDKIQNGKGLARWKKKPNVQEEIESYLMAKVDGM
;
A
#
# COMPACT_ATOMS: atom_id res chain seq x y z
N MET A 1 5.18 8.00 4.51
CA MET A 1 5.39 6.52 4.51
C MET A 1 6.31 6.08 5.65
N ILE A 2 7.64 6.34 5.64
CA ILE A 2 8.58 5.78 6.66
C ILE A 2 8.16 6.11 8.10
N CYS A 3 7.81 7.36 8.42
CA CYS A 3 7.31 7.72 9.76
C CYS A 3 6.10 6.88 10.19
N SER A 4 5.17 6.61 9.26
CA SER A 4 3.99 5.80 9.57
C SER A 4 4.36 4.35 9.88
N ILE A 5 5.28 3.76 9.11
CA ILE A 5 5.75 2.39 9.34
C ILE A 5 6.48 2.31 10.69
N VAL A 6 7.40 3.24 10.97
CA VAL A 6 8.10 3.32 12.27
C VAL A 6 7.11 3.42 13.42
N SER A 7 6.10 4.30 13.31
CA SER A 7 5.07 4.47 14.35
C SER A 7 4.26 3.21 14.57
N GLN A 8 3.87 2.51 13.49
CA GLN A 8 3.09 1.27 13.59
C GLN A 8 3.92 0.15 14.22
N LEU A 9 5.17 -0.05 13.80
CA LEU A 9 6.06 -1.05 14.39
C LEU A 9 6.34 -0.76 15.86
N TYR A 10 6.61 0.49 16.21
CA TYR A 10 6.82 0.90 17.58
C TYR A 10 5.59 0.62 18.47
N SER A 11 4.38 0.92 17.97
CA SER A 11 3.15 0.67 18.73
C SER A 11 2.85 -0.82 18.96
N GLN A 12 3.41 -1.70 18.12
CA GLN A 12 3.30 -3.16 18.26
C GLN A 12 4.43 -3.78 19.09
N SER A 13 5.49 -3.02 19.33
CA SER A 13 6.63 -3.48 20.12
C SER A 13 6.26 -3.52 21.60
N ALA A 14 6.47 -4.66 22.28
CA ALA A 14 6.26 -4.80 23.71
C ALA A 14 7.33 -4.07 24.56
N HIS A 15 8.43 -3.66 23.96
CA HIS A 15 9.59 -3.09 24.62
C HIS A 15 9.88 -1.67 24.12
N ARG A 16 10.38 -0.82 25.02
CA ARG A 16 10.92 0.49 24.64
C ARG A 16 12.07 0.31 23.66
N CYS A 17 12.01 1.04 22.56
CA CYS A 17 13.04 1.00 21.54
C CYS A 17 14.06 2.10 21.81
N GLN A 18 15.23 1.73 22.37
CA GLN A 18 16.30 2.69 22.68
C GLN A 18 16.68 3.54 21.49
N ILE A 19 16.73 2.97 20.29
CA ILE A 19 17.08 3.69 19.04
C ILE A 19 16.09 4.84 18.75
N LEU A 20 14.82 4.67 19.10
CA LEU A 20 13.82 5.72 18.94
C LEU A 20 13.95 6.81 20.00
N GLU A 21 14.26 6.42 21.25
CA GLU A 21 14.54 7.36 22.32
C GLU A 21 15.79 8.20 21.98
N ASP A 22 16.86 7.57 21.54
CA ASP A 22 18.09 8.25 21.10
C ASP A 22 17.81 9.23 19.94
N LEU A 23 16.93 8.86 18.98
CA LEU A 23 16.52 9.76 17.90
C LEU A 23 15.70 10.94 18.43
N PHE A 24 14.81 10.71 19.40
CA PHE A 24 14.02 11.77 20.02
C PHE A 24 14.92 12.81 20.70
N ASP A 25 15.90 12.35 21.50
CA ASP A 25 16.87 13.21 22.18
C ASP A 25 17.76 13.96 21.18
N ALA A 26 18.28 13.27 20.15
CA ALA A 26 19.06 13.87 19.07
C ALA A 26 18.25 14.85 18.20
N SER A 27 16.93 14.76 18.26
CA SER A 27 16.01 15.68 17.62
C SER A 27 15.57 16.84 18.51
N ASN A 28 16.38 17.18 19.51
CA ASN A 28 16.11 18.25 20.47
C ASN A 28 14.76 18.05 21.17
N ASN A 29 14.56 16.86 21.75
CA ASN A 29 13.32 16.42 22.39
C ASN A 29 12.09 16.57 21.44
N GLY A 30 12.26 16.17 20.20
CA GLY A 30 11.19 16.19 19.19
C GLY A 30 10.91 17.56 18.56
N GLN A 31 11.69 18.59 18.87
CA GLN A 31 11.54 19.94 18.26
C GLN A 31 12.06 20.01 16.82
N ARG A 32 13.01 19.14 16.46
CA ARG A 32 13.52 19.00 15.10
C ARG A 32 12.87 17.78 14.44
N GLN A 33 12.35 17.98 13.22
CA GLN A 33 11.87 16.83 12.43
C GLN A 33 13.07 15.97 12.01
N PRO A 34 13.07 14.66 12.29
CA PRO A 34 14.10 13.75 11.84
C PRO A 34 14.19 13.68 10.30
N SER A 35 15.39 13.52 9.79
CA SER A 35 15.62 13.25 8.39
C SER A 35 15.15 11.83 8.03
N VAL A 36 14.90 11.58 6.73
CA VAL A 36 14.46 10.24 6.29
C VAL A 36 15.55 9.18 6.53
N ASP A 37 16.82 9.54 6.41
CA ASP A 37 17.92 8.61 6.66
C ASP A 37 18.03 8.24 8.16
N GLU A 38 17.73 9.16 9.06
CA GLU A 38 17.60 8.87 10.50
C GLU A 38 16.41 7.93 10.77
N LEU A 39 15.27 8.18 10.14
CA LEU A 39 14.09 7.31 10.25
C LEU A 39 14.33 5.91 9.66
N LEU A 40 15.07 5.79 8.57
CA LEU A 40 15.44 4.50 8.00
C LEU A 40 16.37 3.71 8.93
N LYS A 41 17.28 4.37 9.64
CA LYS A 41 18.11 3.71 10.67
C LYS A 41 17.26 3.18 11.83
N VAL A 42 16.29 3.97 12.30
CA VAL A 42 15.35 3.53 13.34
C VAL A 42 14.50 2.36 12.83
N LEU A 43 13.96 2.46 11.62
CA LEU A 43 13.17 1.38 11.00
C LEU A 43 13.98 0.09 10.94
N ARG A 44 15.23 0.16 10.48
CA ARG A 44 16.12 -0.99 10.43
C ARG A 44 16.34 -1.59 11.80
N GLY A 45 16.66 -0.77 12.81
CA GLY A 45 16.86 -1.24 14.16
C GLY A 45 15.61 -1.82 14.82
N LEU A 46 14.41 -1.33 14.48
CA LEU A 46 13.14 -1.94 14.92
C LEU A 46 12.97 -3.34 14.31
N ILE A 47 13.21 -3.49 13.01
CA ILE A 47 13.09 -4.77 12.30
C ILE A 47 14.11 -5.78 12.81
N ASP A 48 15.36 -5.38 13.03
CA ASP A 48 16.43 -6.26 13.52
C ASP A 48 16.13 -6.82 14.94
N ASN A 49 15.24 -6.18 15.70
CA ASN A 49 14.79 -6.64 17.01
C ASN A 49 13.51 -7.51 16.98
N LEU A 50 12.96 -7.77 15.78
CA LEU A 50 11.79 -8.60 15.59
C LEU A 50 12.16 -9.93 14.91
N ASN A 51 11.43 -11.00 15.22
CA ASN A 51 11.66 -12.29 14.60
C ASN A 51 11.25 -12.26 13.12
N GLU A 52 10.10 -11.65 12.84
CA GLU A 52 9.57 -11.45 11.50
C GLU A 52 8.79 -10.14 11.44
N THR A 53 8.87 -9.45 10.31
CA THR A 53 8.17 -8.19 10.06
C THR A 53 7.46 -8.27 8.72
N PHE A 54 6.17 -7.95 8.71
CA PHE A 54 5.35 -7.88 7.51
C PHE A 54 4.94 -6.43 7.26
N ILE A 55 5.36 -5.88 6.13
CA ILE A 55 4.98 -4.53 5.68
C ILE A 55 4.06 -4.67 4.48
N VAL A 56 2.85 -4.11 4.58
CA VAL A 56 1.89 -4.05 3.48
C VAL A 56 1.76 -2.61 3.01
N ILE A 57 2.02 -2.38 1.74
CA ILE A 57 1.85 -1.08 1.08
C ILE A 57 0.75 -1.26 0.04
N ASP A 58 -0.42 -0.73 0.35
CA ASP A 58 -1.59 -0.84 -0.52
C ASP A 58 -1.70 0.38 -1.44
N ALA A 59 -2.16 0.16 -2.67
CA ALA A 59 -2.45 1.18 -3.68
C ALA A 59 -1.28 2.18 -3.89
N LEU A 60 -0.06 1.67 -4.11
CA LEU A 60 1.15 2.50 -4.27
C LEU A 60 1.02 3.52 -5.42
N ASP A 61 0.21 3.21 -6.44
CA ASP A 61 -0.09 4.12 -7.55
C ASP A 61 -0.94 5.34 -7.16
N GLU A 62 -1.69 5.26 -6.06
CA GLU A 62 -2.51 6.38 -5.55
C GLU A 62 -1.69 7.46 -4.83
N CYS A 63 -0.38 7.24 -4.63
CA CYS A 63 0.49 8.30 -4.18
C CYS A 63 0.45 9.46 -5.19
N GLU A 64 -0.17 10.58 -4.79
CA GLU A 64 -0.57 11.71 -5.63
C GLU A 64 0.49 12.18 -6.63
N GLU A 65 0.12 12.14 -7.90
CA GLU A 65 0.87 12.73 -9.03
C GLU A 65 0.63 14.25 -9.14
N ALA A 66 -0.54 14.71 -8.71
CA ALA A 66 -1.11 15.97 -9.16
C ALA A 66 -0.46 17.25 -8.59
N ALA A 67 0.11 17.20 -7.39
CA ALA A 67 0.73 18.39 -6.81
C ALA A 67 2.23 18.24 -6.51
N ARG A 68 2.76 17.02 -6.49
CA ARG A 68 4.15 16.72 -6.15
C ARG A 68 4.63 15.43 -6.82
N ARG A 69 4.99 15.47 -8.09
CA ARG A 69 5.79 14.39 -8.75
C ARG A 69 6.93 13.88 -7.85
N LYS A 70 7.42 14.76 -6.99
CA LYS A 70 8.43 14.48 -5.97
C LYS A 70 7.97 13.45 -4.92
N SER A 71 6.67 13.38 -4.57
CA SER A 71 6.17 12.51 -3.49
C SER A 71 6.21 11.02 -3.85
N ARG A 72 5.79 10.63 -5.07
CA ARG A 72 5.83 9.23 -5.51
C ARG A 72 7.26 8.75 -5.75
N GLN A 73 8.07 9.56 -6.42
CA GLN A 73 9.49 9.24 -6.64
C GLN A 73 10.27 9.12 -5.32
N ASP A 74 10.01 10.03 -4.36
CA ASP A 74 10.61 9.93 -3.04
C ASP A 74 10.13 8.67 -2.29
N THR A 75 8.84 8.32 -2.40
CA THR A 75 8.28 7.09 -1.82
C THR A 75 8.94 5.85 -2.41
N LEU A 76 9.04 5.77 -3.74
CA LEU A 76 9.73 4.67 -4.43
C LEU A 76 11.20 4.58 -4.03
N ARG A 77 11.90 5.70 -4.01
CA ARG A 77 13.31 5.77 -3.59
C ARG A 77 13.53 5.26 -2.15
N TYR A 78 12.63 5.56 -1.23
CA TYR A 78 12.75 5.07 0.16
C TYR A 78 12.34 3.60 0.28
N LEU A 79 11.36 3.19 -0.50
CA LEU A 79 10.94 1.79 -0.57
C LEU A 79 12.07 0.92 -1.12
N THR A 80 12.72 1.34 -2.22
CA THR A 80 13.87 0.61 -2.78
C THR A 80 15.02 0.50 -1.78
N LYS A 81 15.32 1.55 -1.01
CA LYS A 81 16.32 1.47 0.08
C LYS A 81 15.97 0.40 1.12
N VAL A 82 14.68 0.24 1.46
CA VAL A 82 14.21 -0.80 2.40
C VAL A 82 14.37 -2.20 1.77
N LEU A 83 14.01 -2.36 0.51
CA LEU A 83 14.14 -3.62 -0.23
C LEU A 83 15.62 -4.02 -0.44
N GLU A 84 16.52 -3.05 -0.60
CA GLU A 84 17.98 -3.27 -0.70
C GLU A 84 18.57 -3.93 0.54
N TRP A 85 17.92 -3.85 1.70
CA TRP A 85 18.43 -4.52 2.91
C TRP A 85 18.42 -6.04 2.81
N ARG A 86 17.57 -6.62 1.95
CA ARG A 86 17.45 -8.07 1.70
C ARG A 86 17.45 -8.90 3.00
N LEU A 87 16.65 -8.45 3.97
CA LEU A 87 16.50 -9.14 5.24
C LEU A 87 15.56 -10.33 5.08
N GLU A 88 16.00 -11.51 5.49
CA GLU A 88 15.17 -12.72 5.50
C GLU A 88 13.94 -12.59 6.42
N THR A 89 14.06 -11.77 7.47
CA THR A 89 12.99 -11.51 8.44
C THR A 89 12.00 -10.42 8.00
N LEU A 90 12.22 -9.78 6.84
CA LEU A 90 11.37 -8.71 6.34
C LEU A 90 10.61 -9.17 5.10
N HIS A 91 9.29 -9.21 5.23
CA HIS A 91 8.36 -9.52 4.16
C HIS A 91 7.62 -8.26 3.72
N VAL A 92 7.72 -7.90 2.45
CA VAL A 92 7.06 -6.70 1.91
C VAL A 92 6.07 -7.11 0.84
N MET A 93 4.81 -6.74 1.04
CA MET A 93 3.75 -6.90 0.05
C MET A 93 3.35 -5.51 -0.48
N ILE A 94 3.30 -5.38 -1.79
CA ILE A 94 2.94 -4.12 -2.46
C ILE A 94 1.80 -4.41 -3.42
N THR A 95 0.72 -3.62 -3.32
CA THR A 95 -0.33 -3.59 -4.33
C THR A 95 -0.26 -2.30 -5.13
N SER A 96 -0.51 -2.39 -6.43
CA SER A 96 -0.52 -1.24 -7.33
C SER A 96 -1.19 -1.60 -8.65
N ARG A 97 -1.78 -0.61 -9.31
CA ARG A 97 -2.06 -0.74 -10.75
C ARG A 97 -0.75 -0.87 -11.53
N PRO A 98 -0.78 -1.43 -12.76
CA PRO A 98 0.40 -1.60 -13.60
C PRO A 98 0.89 -0.23 -14.13
N VAL A 99 1.68 0.47 -13.31
CA VAL A 99 2.27 1.77 -13.62
C VAL A 99 3.76 1.58 -13.86
N LYS A 100 4.25 2.02 -15.01
CA LYS A 100 5.60 1.74 -15.50
C LYS A 100 6.71 2.14 -14.54
N ASP A 101 6.63 3.33 -13.92
CA ASP A 101 7.65 3.80 -12.98
C ASP A 101 7.70 2.96 -11.70
N ILE A 102 6.56 2.42 -11.24
CA ILE A 102 6.51 1.48 -10.11
C ILE A 102 7.13 0.15 -10.52
N GLU A 103 6.74 -0.40 -11.67
CA GLU A 103 7.29 -1.66 -12.18
C GLU A 103 8.81 -1.56 -12.35
N ASP A 104 9.31 -0.52 -13.01
CA ASP A 104 10.74 -0.33 -13.26
C ASP A 104 11.57 -0.22 -11.96
N ASN A 105 11.02 0.38 -10.90
CA ASN A 105 11.72 0.52 -9.61
C ASN A 105 11.66 -0.75 -8.75
N ILE A 106 10.57 -1.53 -8.82
CA ILE A 106 10.37 -2.69 -7.95
C ILE A 106 10.88 -3.99 -8.59
N GLN A 107 10.79 -4.11 -9.92
CA GLN A 107 11.21 -5.31 -10.66
C GLN A 107 12.61 -5.85 -10.28
N PRO A 108 13.67 -5.03 -10.01
CA PRO A 108 14.99 -5.52 -9.63
C PRO A 108 15.03 -6.29 -8.29
N PHE A 109 13.99 -6.19 -7.49
CA PHE A 109 13.88 -6.81 -6.17
C PHE A 109 12.96 -8.02 -6.14
N LEU A 110 12.30 -8.34 -7.28
CA LEU A 110 11.33 -9.44 -7.38
C LEU A 110 11.96 -10.65 -8.09
N ASP A 111 11.73 -11.82 -7.52
CA ASP A 111 11.91 -13.08 -8.21
C ASP A 111 10.72 -13.34 -9.15
N TYR A 112 10.87 -14.31 -10.05
CA TYR A 112 9.90 -14.56 -11.13
C TYR A 112 8.48 -14.89 -10.63
N ASP A 113 8.35 -15.54 -9.50
CA ASP A 113 7.10 -16.01 -8.88
C ASP A 113 6.50 -15.01 -7.86
N GLN A 114 7.22 -13.94 -7.56
CA GLN A 114 6.78 -12.93 -6.57
C GLN A 114 5.83 -11.89 -7.15
N LYS A 115 5.67 -11.82 -8.47
CA LYS A 115 4.75 -10.90 -9.13
C LYS A 115 3.43 -11.59 -9.48
N ILE A 116 2.38 -11.26 -8.75
CA ILE A 116 1.03 -11.75 -9.00
C ILE A 116 0.25 -10.70 -9.79
N ARG A 117 -0.16 -11.04 -11.02
CA ARG A 117 -1.06 -10.22 -11.80
C ARG A 117 -2.49 -10.66 -11.58
N ILE A 118 -3.30 -9.76 -11.03
CA ILE A 118 -4.74 -9.95 -10.94
C ILE A 118 -5.32 -9.62 -12.32
N GLN A 119 -5.74 -10.67 -13.05
CA GLN A 119 -6.37 -10.51 -14.36
C GLN A 119 -7.86 -10.22 -14.15
N SER A 120 -8.40 -9.21 -14.84
CA SER A 120 -9.83 -8.86 -14.79
C SER A 120 -10.74 -10.06 -15.05
N ALA A 121 -10.36 -10.92 -16.02
CA ALA A 121 -11.11 -12.12 -16.34
C ALA A 121 -11.26 -13.12 -15.17
N LEU A 122 -10.30 -13.16 -14.23
CA LEU A 122 -10.35 -14.07 -13.07
C LEU A 122 -11.26 -13.55 -11.95
N VAL A 123 -11.47 -12.24 -11.90
CA VAL A 123 -12.27 -11.58 -10.84
C VAL A 123 -13.58 -11.01 -11.39
N GLU A 124 -13.85 -11.16 -12.68
CA GLU A 124 -15.04 -10.60 -13.35
C GLU A 124 -16.33 -11.05 -12.68
N GLU A 125 -16.44 -12.36 -12.36
CA GLU A 125 -17.66 -12.89 -11.72
C GLU A 125 -17.81 -12.38 -10.29
N ASP A 126 -16.72 -12.27 -9.52
CA ASP A 126 -16.74 -11.72 -8.17
C ASP A 126 -17.16 -10.24 -8.18
N ILE A 127 -16.65 -9.47 -9.13
CA ILE A 127 -17.03 -8.07 -9.33
C ILE A 127 -18.51 -7.98 -9.72
N ARG A 128 -19.00 -8.85 -10.61
CA ARG A 128 -20.40 -8.91 -11.02
C ARG A 128 -21.31 -9.21 -9.83
N LEU A 129 -20.94 -10.20 -9.01
CA LEU A 129 -21.68 -10.55 -7.79
C LEU A 129 -21.71 -9.38 -6.80
N HIS A 130 -20.58 -8.69 -6.63
CA HIS A 130 -20.50 -7.51 -5.77
C HIS A 130 -21.40 -6.37 -6.28
N ILE A 131 -21.37 -6.08 -7.58
CA ILE A 131 -22.24 -5.07 -8.20
C ILE A 131 -23.72 -5.41 -7.96
N ARG A 132 -24.12 -6.66 -8.20
CA ARG A 132 -25.51 -7.13 -7.95
C ARG A 132 -25.92 -6.97 -6.50
N ASP A 133 -25.04 -7.37 -5.58
CA ASP A 133 -25.31 -7.18 -4.15
C ASP A 133 -25.50 -5.70 -3.81
N LYS A 134 -24.65 -4.82 -4.29
CA LYS A 134 -24.77 -3.36 -4.05
C LYS A 134 -26.02 -2.77 -4.69
N ILE A 135 -26.45 -3.23 -5.86
CA ILE A 135 -27.69 -2.78 -6.50
C ILE A 135 -28.91 -3.23 -5.66
N GLN A 136 -28.90 -4.47 -5.17
CA GLN A 136 -30.02 -5.03 -4.44
C GLN A 136 -30.09 -4.58 -2.99
N ASN A 137 -28.97 -4.49 -2.29
CA ASN A 137 -28.90 -4.28 -0.86
C ASN A 137 -28.31 -2.93 -0.45
N GLY A 138 -27.71 -2.17 -1.38
CA GLY A 138 -27.12 -0.87 -1.13
C GLY A 138 -28.16 0.20 -0.82
N LYS A 139 -27.98 0.91 0.30
CA LYS A 139 -28.92 1.98 0.74
C LYS A 139 -29.12 3.08 -0.30
N GLY A 140 -28.06 3.44 -1.06
CA GLY A 140 -28.10 4.48 -2.09
C GLY A 140 -28.89 4.10 -3.35
N LEU A 141 -29.04 2.80 -3.62
CA LEU A 141 -29.70 2.27 -4.82
C LEU A 141 -31.08 1.68 -4.55
N ALA A 142 -31.58 1.77 -3.31
CA ALA A 142 -32.88 1.22 -2.90
C ALA A 142 -34.05 1.65 -3.79
N ARG A 143 -34.01 2.86 -4.35
CA ARG A 143 -35.04 3.41 -5.29
C ARG A 143 -35.15 2.59 -6.60
N TRP A 144 -34.12 1.88 -6.98
CA TRP A 144 -34.06 1.10 -8.22
C TRP A 144 -34.37 -0.38 -8.01
N LYS A 145 -34.54 -0.83 -6.74
CA LYS A 145 -34.79 -2.22 -6.37
C LYS A 145 -35.97 -2.88 -7.11
N LYS A 146 -36.98 -2.09 -7.52
CA LYS A 146 -38.18 -2.56 -8.24
C LYS A 146 -38.12 -2.31 -9.76
N LYS A 147 -36.94 -1.95 -10.30
CA LYS A 147 -36.77 -1.61 -11.73
C LYS A 147 -35.67 -2.48 -12.34
N PRO A 148 -35.95 -3.74 -12.74
CA PRO A 148 -34.94 -4.67 -13.24
C PRO A 148 -34.18 -4.14 -14.44
N ASN A 149 -34.85 -3.50 -15.39
CA ASN A 149 -34.19 -2.93 -16.58
C ASN A 149 -33.11 -1.89 -16.22
N VAL A 150 -33.34 -1.07 -15.19
CA VAL A 150 -32.33 -0.10 -14.71
C VAL A 150 -31.18 -0.80 -13.98
N GLN A 151 -31.47 -1.88 -13.27
CA GLN A 151 -30.44 -2.69 -12.61
C GLN A 151 -29.49 -3.34 -13.64
N GLU A 152 -30.05 -3.91 -14.70
CA GLU A 152 -29.27 -4.50 -15.80
C GLU A 152 -28.43 -3.44 -16.55
N GLU A 153 -28.97 -2.26 -16.76
CA GLU A 153 -28.24 -1.15 -17.37
C GLU A 153 -27.07 -0.69 -16.50
N ILE A 154 -27.28 -0.55 -15.18
CA ILE A 154 -26.24 -0.19 -14.22
C ILE A 154 -25.15 -1.29 -14.18
N GLU A 155 -25.54 -2.57 -14.09
CA GLU A 155 -24.61 -3.70 -14.09
C GLU A 155 -23.76 -3.69 -15.37
N SER A 156 -24.40 -3.62 -16.52
CA SER A 156 -23.71 -3.63 -17.83
C SER A 156 -22.76 -2.46 -17.99
N TYR A 157 -23.16 -1.25 -17.56
CA TYR A 157 -22.32 -0.06 -17.61
C TYR A 157 -21.10 -0.15 -16.70
N LEU A 158 -21.28 -0.67 -15.49
CA LEU A 158 -20.18 -0.85 -14.53
C LEU A 158 -19.22 -1.95 -15.01
N MET A 159 -19.76 -3.10 -15.48
CA MET A 159 -18.93 -4.18 -16.00
C MET A 159 -18.10 -3.77 -17.21
N ALA A 160 -18.64 -2.95 -18.11
CA ALA A 160 -17.90 -2.42 -19.26
C ALA A 160 -16.71 -1.51 -18.86
N LYS A 161 -16.67 -1.04 -17.61
CA LYS A 161 -15.57 -0.20 -17.09
C LYS A 161 -14.56 -0.96 -16.23
N VAL A 162 -14.81 -2.22 -15.90
CA VAL A 162 -13.93 -3.06 -15.08
C VAL A 162 -12.56 -3.26 -15.75
N ASP A 163 -12.50 -3.34 -17.06
CA ASP A 163 -11.25 -3.51 -17.83
C ASP A 163 -10.32 -2.28 -17.79
N GLY A 164 -10.72 -1.19 -17.14
CA GLY A 164 -9.94 0.04 -16.98
C GLY A 164 -9.45 0.30 -15.56
N MET A 165 -9.64 -0.66 -14.63
CA MET A 165 -9.18 -0.54 -13.25
C MET A 165 -7.96 -1.41 -12.97
#